data_9a22d3bb72d7a7b458091a892fbc3708
#
_entry.id   9a22d3bb72d7a7b458091a892fbc3708
#
_cell.length_a   1.000
_cell.length_b   1.000
_cell.length_c   1.000
_cell.angle_alpha   90.00
_cell.angle_beta   90.00
_cell.angle_gamma   90.00
#
_symmetry.space_group_name_H-M   'P 1'
#
loop_
_entity.id
_entity.type
_entity.pdbx_description
1 polymer ?
#
loop_
_entity_poly.entity_id
_entity_poly.type
_entity_poly.pdbx_seq_one_letter_code
_entity_poly.pdbx_strand_id
1 'polypeptide(L)'
;YYEDDIILGIVNGRLRELNKKIKSDCELSFVTTADRDGRRTYRRSVVLLLQRAIYDVYGSMTQLHVMHSLGEGYYCQLEKAVECADSQQEKYNEDTDLQGSRENSEKSVTEHDIDRIVCSMYSFVEKDLTITKHSAKTQYAEQFFKEKGLHDKERLLHYRRSSRVNLYELDGVVDYFYGFMAPSTGMLKYFDIVPYENGFVLLFPGANSRSVEPLVTSNKLFHTLDDSREWSKMLGIGTIGSLNDAIAAGRGQEIMLLQEALMEQKIGNLAAQIASDDKKKFVMIAGPSSSGKTSFANRLSIQLIAKGRKPHPLSLDDYYVDRELCPKHPDGSFDFECLESIDVKLFNEDMNRLLKGEA
;
A
#
# COMPACT_ATOMS: atom_id res chain seq x y z
N TYR A 1 1.02 -34.23 4.14
CA TYR A 1 1.45 -33.39 5.28
C TYR A 1 1.80 -32.02 4.71
N TYR A 2 1.32 -30.96 5.33
CA TYR A 2 1.65 -29.57 4.97
C TYR A 2 2.81 -29.11 5.87
N GLU A 3 3.82 -28.50 5.27
CA GLU A 3 4.98 -27.95 6.00
C GLU A 3 4.64 -26.61 6.65
N ASP A 4 3.74 -25.84 6.02
CA ASP A 4 3.30 -24.52 6.47
C ASP A 4 1.94 -24.57 7.16
N ASP A 5 1.61 -23.52 7.92
CA ASP A 5 0.40 -23.43 8.69
C ASP A 5 -0.83 -23.29 7.77
N ILE A 6 -1.80 -24.21 7.92
CA ILE A 6 -3.05 -24.16 7.16
C ILE A 6 -3.90 -23.01 7.71
N ILE A 7 -4.33 -22.09 6.84
CA ILE A 7 -5.09 -20.90 7.24
C ILE A 7 -6.47 -20.79 6.56
N LEU A 8 -6.66 -21.45 5.41
CA LEU A 8 -7.94 -21.50 4.69
C LEU A 8 -8.20 -22.94 4.19
N GLY A 9 -9.46 -23.23 3.88
CA GLY A 9 -9.87 -24.44 3.16
C GLY A 9 -10.40 -24.10 1.76
N ILE A 10 -10.31 -25.06 0.85
CA ILE A 10 -11.01 -25.03 -0.44
C ILE A 10 -12.06 -26.14 -0.39
N VAL A 11 -13.32 -25.75 -0.46
CA VAL A 11 -14.47 -26.65 -0.44
C VAL A 11 -15.16 -26.61 -1.78
N ASN A 12 -15.15 -27.70 -2.52
CA ASN A 12 -15.67 -27.79 -3.89
C ASN A 12 -15.18 -26.64 -4.78
N GLY A 13 -13.85 -26.43 -4.82
CA GLY A 13 -13.19 -25.37 -5.61
C GLY A 13 -13.38 -23.93 -5.11
N ARG A 14 -13.96 -23.71 -3.92
CA ARG A 14 -14.20 -22.37 -3.36
C ARG A 14 -13.47 -22.16 -2.05
N LEU A 15 -12.73 -21.05 -1.94
CA LEU A 15 -12.08 -20.66 -0.68
C LEU A 15 -13.08 -20.45 0.45
N ARG A 16 -12.72 -20.96 1.63
CA ARG A 16 -13.48 -20.85 2.88
C ARG A 16 -12.56 -20.61 4.06
N GLU A 17 -13.07 -19.89 5.06
CA GLU A 17 -12.44 -19.79 6.38
C GLU A 17 -12.56 -21.11 7.14
N LEU A 18 -11.58 -21.45 7.97
CA LEU A 18 -11.50 -22.73 8.67
C LEU A 18 -12.64 -22.94 9.69
N ASN A 19 -13.22 -21.86 10.21
CA ASN A 19 -14.38 -21.93 11.11
C ASN A 19 -15.71 -22.21 10.37
N LYS A 20 -15.70 -22.34 9.04
CA LYS A 20 -16.90 -22.64 8.25
C LYS A 20 -17.30 -24.11 8.40
N LYS A 21 -18.49 -24.36 8.96
CA LYS A 21 -19.04 -25.71 9.07
C LYS A 21 -19.34 -26.31 7.71
N ILE A 22 -18.86 -27.53 7.47
CA ILE A 22 -19.20 -28.37 6.33
C ILE A 22 -20.50 -29.09 6.64
N LYS A 23 -21.47 -29.07 5.73
CA LYS A 23 -22.82 -29.62 5.94
C LYS A 23 -23.15 -30.84 5.09
N SER A 24 -22.33 -31.16 4.13
CA SER A 24 -22.51 -32.28 3.19
C SER A 24 -21.14 -32.78 2.73
N ASP A 25 -21.11 -33.95 2.10
CA ASP A 25 -19.93 -34.49 1.46
C ASP A 25 -19.37 -33.49 0.46
N CYS A 26 -18.06 -33.29 0.46
CA CYS A 26 -17.39 -32.31 -0.37
C CYS A 26 -15.94 -32.71 -0.66
N GLU A 27 -15.41 -32.21 -1.74
CA GLU A 27 -13.98 -32.17 -1.97
C GLU A 27 -13.34 -31.09 -1.12
N LEU A 28 -12.31 -31.46 -0.35
CA LEU A 28 -11.62 -30.56 0.58
C LEU A 28 -10.12 -30.57 0.30
N SER A 29 -9.56 -29.40 0.07
CA SER A 29 -8.12 -29.14 0.10
C SER A 29 -7.82 -27.89 0.96
N PHE A 30 -6.55 -27.65 1.23
CA PHE A 30 -6.15 -26.58 2.15
C PHE A 30 -5.21 -25.58 1.49
N VAL A 31 -5.22 -24.34 2.01
CA VAL A 31 -4.35 -23.25 1.64
C VAL A 31 -3.53 -22.88 2.87
N THR A 32 -2.22 -22.81 2.68
CA THR A 32 -1.26 -22.52 3.74
C THR A 32 -0.82 -21.06 3.72
N THR A 33 -0.06 -20.66 4.71
CA THR A 33 0.57 -19.34 4.77
C THR A 33 1.63 -19.11 3.69
N ALA A 34 2.15 -20.15 3.05
CA ALA A 34 3.04 -20.05 1.89
C ALA A 34 2.30 -19.63 0.60
N ASP A 35 1.01 -19.90 0.51
CA ASP A 35 0.19 -19.55 -0.64
C ASP A 35 -0.17 -18.05 -0.64
N ARG A 36 -0.37 -17.47 -1.83
CA ARG A 36 -0.72 -16.07 -2.00
C ARG A 36 -1.97 -15.63 -1.21
N ASP A 37 -3.03 -16.43 -1.26
CA ASP A 37 -4.28 -16.12 -0.56
C ASP A 37 -4.17 -16.36 0.95
N GLY A 38 -3.36 -17.33 1.36
CA GLY A 38 -3.04 -17.57 2.75
C GLY A 38 -2.24 -16.43 3.35
N ARG A 39 -1.17 -15.95 2.69
CA ARG A 39 -0.42 -14.76 3.13
C ARG A 39 -1.29 -13.52 3.28
N ARG A 40 -2.17 -13.27 2.31
CA ARG A 40 -3.12 -12.14 2.39
C ARG A 40 -4.09 -12.27 3.56
N THR A 41 -4.53 -13.48 3.85
CA THR A 41 -5.38 -13.76 5.00
C THR A 41 -4.63 -13.52 6.30
N TYR A 42 -3.42 -14.03 6.41
CA TYR A 42 -2.54 -13.82 7.56
C TYR A 42 -2.31 -12.32 7.82
N ARG A 43 -1.83 -11.58 6.84
CA ARG A 43 -1.55 -10.15 6.95
C ARG A 43 -2.76 -9.33 7.40
N ARG A 44 -3.95 -9.61 6.83
CA ARG A 44 -5.21 -8.96 7.28
C ARG A 44 -5.54 -9.26 8.73
N SER A 45 -5.35 -10.50 9.14
CA SER A 45 -5.64 -10.91 10.50
C SER A 45 -4.69 -10.27 11.52
N VAL A 46 -3.41 -10.15 11.18
CA VAL A 46 -2.43 -9.42 12.01
C VAL A 46 -2.78 -7.93 12.10
N VAL A 47 -3.31 -7.31 11.05
CA VAL A 47 -3.79 -5.90 11.12
C VAL A 47 -4.95 -5.76 12.11
N LEU A 48 -5.89 -6.69 12.16
CA LEU A 48 -6.96 -6.68 13.17
C LEU A 48 -6.42 -6.89 14.59
N LEU A 49 -5.44 -7.80 14.74
CA LEU A 49 -4.74 -8.02 16.01
C LEU A 49 -4.01 -6.75 16.47
N LEU A 50 -3.31 -6.07 15.56
CA LEU A 50 -2.65 -4.79 15.83
C LEU A 50 -3.66 -3.73 16.28
N GLN A 51 -4.81 -3.59 15.58
CA GLN A 51 -5.85 -2.64 15.97
C GLN A 51 -6.39 -2.93 17.38
N ARG A 52 -6.56 -4.22 17.74
CA ARG A 52 -6.98 -4.61 19.08
C ARG A 52 -5.92 -4.25 20.13
N ALA A 53 -4.65 -4.50 19.84
CA ALA A 53 -3.55 -4.14 20.74
C ALA A 53 -3.41 -2.62 20.93
N ILE A 54 -3.61 -1.84 19.87
CA ILE A 54 -3.63 -0.37 19.95
C ILE A 54 -4.76 0.10 20.87
N TYR A 55 -5.95 -0.49 20.79
CA TYR A 55 -7.04 -0.15 21.71
C TYR A 55 -6.75 -0.54 23.16
N ASP A 56 -5.97 -1.60 23.38
CA ASP A 56 -5.52 -1.99 24.71
C ASP A 56 -4.53 -0.98 25.32
N VAL A 57 -3.63 -0.46 24.49
CA VAL A 57 -2.55 0.45 24.92
C VAL A 57 -3.01 1.91 25.01
N TYR A 58 -3.84 2.37 24.07
CA TYR A 58 -4.20 3.78 23.92
C TYR A 58 -5.70 4.08 24.06
N GLY A 59 -6.53 3.05 24.15
CA GLY A 59 -7.99 3.17 24.18
C GLY A 59 -8.63 3.21 22.78
N SER A 60 -9.95 3.02 22.73
CA SER A 60 -10.74 2.81 21.52
C SER A 60 -10.87 4.05 20.61
N MET A 61 -10.42 5.22 21.08
CA MET A 61 -10.44 6.47 20.30
C MET A 61 -9.21 6.65 19.41
N THR A 62 -8.22 5.76 19.50
CA THR A 62 -7.02 5.81 18.66
C THR A 62 -7.28 5.03 17.37
N GLN A 63 -7.11 5.68 16.22
CA GLN A 63 -7.30 5.07 14.91
C GLN A 63 -5.97 4.61 14.34
N LEU A 64 -5.95 3.41 13.77
CA LEU A 64 -4.83 2.87 13.00
C LEU A 64 -5.06 3.15 11.52
N HIS A 65 -4.13 3.85 10.90
CA HIS A 65 -4.09 4.04 9.46
C HIS A 65 -2.99 3.18 8.85
N VAL A 66 -3.39 2.21 8.01
CA VAL A 66 -2.47 1.43 7.18
C VAL A 66 -2.29 2.18 5.87
N MET A 67 -1.11 2.78 5.68
CA MET A 67 -0.86 3.74 4.59
C MET A 67 -0.51 3.05 3.28
N HIS A 68 0.60 2.33 3.24
CA HIS A 68 1.10 1.63 2.05
C HIS A 68 2.01 0.47 2.43
N SER A 69 2.30 -0.40 1.47
CA SER A 69 3.29 -1.46 1.65
C SER A 69 4.69 -0.87 1.62
N LEU A 70 5.56 -1.33 2.50
CA LEU A 70 6.97 -0.95 2.58
C LEU A 70 7.80 -2.19 2.88
N GLY A 71 8.64 -2.61 1.94
CA GLY A 71 9.29 -3.93 2.01
C GLY A 71 8.26 -5.05 2.16
N GLU A 72 8.52 -6.00 3.05
CA GLU A 72 7.59 -7.07 3.41
C GLU A 72 6.59 -6.67 4.50
N GLY A 73 6.38 -5.36 4.72
CA GLY A 73 5.50 -4.83 5.75
C GLY A 73 4.48 -3.81 5.26
N TYR A 74 3.75 -3.26 6.21
CA TYR A 74 2.84 -2.14 6.03
C TYR A 74 3.27 -0.96 6.88
N TYR A 75 3.48 0.19 6.26
CA TYR A 75 3.68 1.44 6.98
C TYR A 75 2.36 1.89 7.59
N CYS A 76 2.41 2.20 8.88
CA CYS A 76 1.24 2.53 9.69
C CYS A 76 1.47 3.83 10.46
N GLN A 77 0.38 4.56 10.67
CA GLN A 77 0.33 5.74 11.53
C GLN A 77 -0.82 5.64 12.51
N LEU A 78 -0.68 6.31 13.65
CA LEU A 78 -1.75 6.44 14.66
C LEU A 78 -2.29 7.86 14.65
N GLU A 79 -3.61 7.97 14.63
CA GLU A 79 -4.32 9.22 14.81
C GLU A 79 -5.15 9.12 16.09
N LYS A 80 -4.94 10.07 17.03
CA LYS A 80 -5.81 10.20 18.20
C LYS A 80 -7.00 11.07 17.82
N ALA A 81 -8.21 10.58 18.10
CA ALA A 81 -9.37 11.44 18.04
C ALA A 81 -9.17 12.59 19.02
N VAL A 82 -9.28 13.82 18.54
CA VAL A 82 -9.32 15.01 19.38
C VAL A 82 -10.61 14.92 20.18
N GLU A 83 -10.52 14.83 21.50
CA GLU A 83 -11.68 15.04 22.36
C GLU A 83 -12.24 16.41 22.00
N CYS A 84 -13.48 16.46 21.51
CA CYS A 84 -14.23 17.70 21.38
C CYS A 84 -14.42 18.22 22.80
N ALA A 85 -13.52 19.10 23.24
CA ALA A 85 -13.75 19.90 24.42
C ALA A 85 -15.04 20.70 24.21
N ASP A 86 -15.91 20.64 25.22
CA ASP A 86 -17.25 21.19 25.27
C ASP A 86 -17.40 22.51 24.52
N SER A 87 -18.47 22.54 23.75
CA SER A 87 -19.05 23.74 23.15
C SER A 87 -19.18 24.90 24.15
N GLN A 88 -18.24 25.82 24.15
CA GLN A 88 -18.48 27.19 24.55
C GLN A 88 -18.37 28.11 23.33
N GLN A 89 -19.47 28.78 23.08
CA GLN A 89 -19.68 29.76 22.05
C GLN A 89 -18.49 30.73 21.93
N GLU A 90 -17.79 30.69 20.82
CA GLU A 90 -16.99 31.81 20.34
C GLU A 90 -17.63 32.42 19.10
N LYS A 91 -18.00 33.69 19.26
CA LYS A 91 -18.59 34.56 18.26
C LYS A 91 -17.68 34.70 17.06
N TYR A 92 -18.29 34.59 15.88
CA TYR A 92 -17.69 35.02 14.62
C TYR A 92 -17.12 36.45 14.74
N ASN A 93 -15.82 36.57 14.54
CA ASN A 93 -15.19 37.75 14.00
C ASN A 93 -14.61 37.41 12.65
N GLU A 94 -15.24 37.97 11.63
CA GLU A 94 -14.67 38.07 10.28
C GLU A 94 -13.45 39.01 10.35
N ASP A 95 -12.44 38.68 9.56
CA ASP A 95 -11.15 39.31 9.32
C ASP A 95 -10.00 38.79 10.18
N THR A 96 -9.23 37.88 9.57
CA THR A 96 -7.75 37.96 9.43
C THR A 96 -7.16 36.64 8.91
N ASP A 97 -6.39 36.78 7.85
CA ASP A 97 -5.23 36.00 7.40
C ASP A 97 -5.26 34.46 7.31
N LEU A 98 -5.26 34.02 6.04
CA LEU A 98 -4.88 32.71 5.53
C LEU A 98 -3.42 32.32 5.89
N GLN A 99 -3.16 32.01 7.14
CA GLN A 99 -1.96 31.28 7.60
C GLN A 99 -2.24 30.69 9.00
N GLY A 100 -3.16 29.74 9.07
CA GLY A 100 -3.38 28.89 10.24
C GLY A 100 -2.87 27.48 9.95
N SER A 101 -1.59 27.24 10.21
CA SER A 101 -1.04 25.90 10.36
C SER A 101 -1.83 25.19 11.46
N ARG A 102 -2.79 24.34 11.07
CA ARG A 102 -3.31 23.34 11.99
C ARG A 102 -2.17 22.34 12.22
N GLU A 103 -1.44 22.52 13.30
CA GLU A 103 -0.60 21.50 13.88
C GLU A 103 -1.51 20.35 14.31
N ASN A 104 -1.75 19.40 13.39
CA ASN A 104 -2.17 18.07 13.77
C ASN A 104 -1.04 17.50 14.60
N SER A 105 -1.24 17.28 15.89
CA SER A 105 -0.27 16.66 16.79
C SER A 105 -0.15 15.17 16.44
N GLU A 106 0.51 14.87 15.31
CA GLU A 106 1.04 13.54 15.03
C GLU A 106 2.11 13.26 16.08
N LYS A 107 1.76 12.57 17.16
CA LYS A 107 2.76 12.07 18.11
C LYS A 107 3.53 10.98 17.39
N SER A 108 4.83 11.20 17.20
CA SER A 108 5.73 10.11 16.79
C SER A 108 5.61 8.97 17.80
N VAL A 109 5.37 7.76 17.28
CA VAL A 109 5.29 6.55 18.09
C VAL A 109 6.70 6.26 18.63
N THR A 110 6.86 6.20 19.96
CA THR A 110 8.17 5.93 20.58
C THR A 110 8.48 4.42 20.57
N GLU A 111 9.75 4.06 20.72
CA GLU A 111 10.16 2.65 20.90
C GLU A 111 9.41 1.98 22.07
N HIS A 112 9.27 2.69 23.18
CA HIS A 112 8.51 2.20 24.33
C HIS A 112 7.03 1.94 24.02
N ASP A 113 6.42 2.76 23.17
CA ASP A 113 5.04 2.53 22.71
C ASP A 113 4.96 1.27 21.84
N ILE A 114 5.94 1.05 20.99
CA ILE A 114 6.05 -0.16 20.15
C ILE A 114 6.15 -1.40 21.04
N ASP A 115 7.04 -1.39 22.02
CA ASP A 115 7.20 -2.51 22.95
C ASP A 115 5.88 -2.87 23.64
N ARG A 116 5.11 -1.88 24.09
CA ARG A 116 3.79 -2.09 24.71
C ARG A 116 2.80 -2.69 23.72
N ILE A 117 2.75 -2.23 22.48
CA ILE A 117 1.87 -2.76 21.44
C ILE A 117 2.25 -4.22 21.14
N VAL A 118 3.53 -4.50 20.95
CA VAL A 118 4.04 -5.85 20.64
C VAL A 118 3.74 -6.81 21.80
N CYS A 119 3.98 -6.41 23.05
CA CYS A 119 3.64 -7.20 24.23
C CYS A 119 2.12 -7.50 24.30
N SER A 120 1.27 -6.52 24.02
CA SER A 120 -0.18 -6.71 23.98
C SER A 120 -0.57 -7.67 22.84
N MET A 121 0.01 -7.54 21.64
CA MET A 121 -0.25 -8.45 20.52
C MET A 121 0.10 -9.89 20.88
N TYR A 122 1.29 -10.16 21.44
CA TYR A 122 1.68 -11.50 21.87
C TYR A 122 0.79 -12.05 22.98
N SER A 123 0.34 -11.21 23.93
CA SER A 123 -0.63 -11.62 24.95
C SER A 123 -1.94 -12.13 24.33
N PHE A 124 -2.42 -11.50 23.25
CA PHE A 124 -3.61 -11.97 22.53
C PHE A 124 -3.34 -13.24 21.70
N VAL A 125 -2.12 -13.40 21.16
CA VAL A 125 -1.72 -14.64 20.49
C VAL A 125 -1.72 -15.82 21.47
N GLU A 126 -1.16 -15.63 22.65
CA GLU A 126 -1.14 -16.67 23.71
C GLU A 126 -2.54 -17.06 24.21
N LYS A 127 -3.46 -16.10 24.27
CA LYS A 127 -4.86 -16.34 24.66
C LYS A 127 -5.66 -17.08 23.57
N ASP A 128 -5.16 -17.18 22.36
CA ASP A 128 -5.80 -17.82 21.19
C ASP A 128 -7.27 -17.40 20.99
N LEU A 129 -7.52 -16.09 20.94
CA LEU A 129 -8.87 -15.55 20.84
C LEU A 129 -9.46 -15.76 19.44
N THR A 130 -10.73 -16.17 19.40
CA THR A 130 -11.44 -16.41 18.15
C THR A 130 -11.70 -15.10 17.39
N ILE A 131 -11.45 -15.09 16.08
CA ILE A 131 -11.87 -14.02 15.17
C ILE A 131 -13.24 -14.38 14.59
N THR A 132 -14.25 -13.60 14.96
CA THR A 132 -15.64 -13.88 14.59
C THR A 132 -16.07 -13.03 13.39
N LYS A 133 -16.75 -13.68 12.43
CA LYS A 133 -17.27 -13.03 11.24
C LYS A 133 -18.77 -12.77 11.36
N HIS A 134 -19.17 -11.53 11.16
CA HIS A 134 -20.56 -11.08 11.10
C HIS A 134 -20.94 -10.60 9.72
N SER A 135 -21.98 -11.19 9.12
CA SER A 135 -22.55 -10.65 7.88
C SER A 135 -23.62 -9.62 8.23
N ALA A 136 -23.32 -8.35 8.02
CA ALA A 136 -24.20 -7.21 8.31
C ALA A 136 -24.83 -6.62 7.05
N LYS A 137 -25.98 -5.95 7.17
CA LYS A 137 -26.49 -5.08 6.11
C LYS A 137 -25.53 -3.91 5.93
N THR A 138 -25.26 -3.49 4.70
CA THR A 138 -24.30 -2.39 4.40
C THR A 138 -24.70 -1.10 5.11
N GLN A 139 -25.99 -0.74 5.12
CA GLN A 139 -26.52 0.43 5.83
C GLN A 139 -26.27 0.37 7.36
N TYR A 140 -26.40 -0.83 7.96
CA TYR A 140 -26.08 -1.00 9.38
C TYR A 140 -24.58 -0.78 9.64
N ALA A 141 -23.72 -1.34 8.80
CA ALA A 141 -22.28 -1.17 8.94
C ALA A 141 -21.86 0.30 8.73
N GLU A 142 -22.45 1.00 7.76
CA GLU A 142 -22.26 2.43 7.53
C GLU A 142 -22.60 3.25 8.80
N GLN A 143 -23.81 3.03 9.35
CA GLN A 143 -24.24 3.71 10.56
C GLN A 143 -23.35 3.38 11.78
N PHE A 144 -22.94 2.12 11.92
CA PHE A 144 -22.03 1.68 12.97
C PHE A 144 -20.69 2.43 12.92
N PHE A 145 -20.06 2.56 11.76
CA PHE A 145 -18.80 3.29 11.62
C PHE A 145 -18.98 4.80 11.82
N LYS A 146 -20.11 5.36 11.40
CA LYS A 146 -20.47 6.74 11.69
C LYS A 146 -20.54 7.03 13.19
N GLU A 147 -21.25 6.19 13.96
CA GLU A 147 -21.37 6.31 15.42
C GLU A 147 -20.04 6.14 16.14
N LYS A 148 -19.09 5.40 15.54
CA LYS A 148 -17.73 5.24 16.05
C LYS A 148 -16.77 6.35 15.61
N GLY A 149 -17.22 7.33 14.82
CA GLY A 149 -16.37 8.41 14.29
C GLY A 149 -15.37 7.96 13.22
N LEU A 150 -15.55 6.75 12.65
CA LEU A 150 -14.71 6.20 11.59
C LEU A 150 -15.22 6.63 10.21
N HIS A 151 -15.12 7.93 9.93
CA HIS A 151 -15.73 8.55 8.74
C HIS A 151 -15.16 8.07 7.41
N ASP A 152 -13.93 7.63 7.35
CA ASP A 152 -13.33 7.01 6.17
C ASP A 152 -14.06 5.72 5.78
N LYS A 153 -14.41 4.88 6.77
CA LYS A 153 -15.16 3.62 6.58
C LYS A 153 -16.64 3.87 6.30
N GLU A 154 -17.26 4.85 6.99
CA GLU A 154 -18.61 5.31 6.70
C GLU A 154 -18.75 5.67 5.21
N ARG A 155 -17.89 6.60 4.72
CA ARG A 155 -17.89 7.06 3.33
C ARG A 155 -17.59 5.94 2.33
N LEU A 156 -16.66 5.04 2.67
CA LEU A 156 -16.35 3.87 1.83
C LEU A 156 -17.56 2.97 1.64
N LEU A 157 -18.31 2.70 2.72
CA LEU A 157 -19.49 1.83 2.70
C LEU A 157 -20.71 2.49 2.04
N HIS A 158 -20.81 3.81 2.10
CA HIS A 158 -21.88 4.58 1.43
C HIS A 158 -21.98 4.25 -0.07
N TYR A 159 -20.85 4.11 -0.75
CA TYR A 159 -20.79 3.78 -2.19
C TYR A 159 -20.78 2.28 -2.49
N ARG A 160 -20.88 1.44 -1.46
CA ARG A 160 -20.83 -0.01 -1.65
C ARG A 160 -22.13 -0.54 -2.22
N ARG A 161 -22.10 -1.12 -3.43
CA ARG A 161 -23.29 -1.68 -4.10
C ARG A 161 -23.82 -2.97 -3.49
N SER A 162 -23.01 -3.69 -2.72
CA SER A 162 -23.42 -4.92 -2.05
C SER A 162 -24.41 -4.62 -0.93
N SER A 163 -25.52 -5.36 -0.86
CA SER A 163 -26.51 -5.22 0.22
C SER A 163 -25.98 -5.69 1.59
N ARG A 164 -24.93 -6.50 1.60
CA ARG A 164 -24.29 -7.01 2.82
C ARG A 164 -22.77 -6.91 2.73
N VAL A 165 -22.15 -6.70 3.88
CA VAL A 165 -20.70 -6.68 4.08
C VAL A 165 -20.30 -7.62 5.23
N ASN A 166 -19.05 -8.04 5.24
CA ASN A 166 -18.51 -8.84 6.34
C ASN A 166 -17.76 -7.91 7.30
N LEU A 167 -18.17 -7.94 8.56
CA LEU A 167 -17.45 -7.35 9.68
C LEU A 167 -16.74 -8.47 10.43
N TYR A 168 -15.58 -8.18 10.96
CA TYR A 168 -14.82 -9.12 11.79
C TYR A 168 -14.63 -8.53 13.18
N GLU A 169 -14.82 -9.37 14.17
CA GLU A 169 -14.72 -9.00 15.58
C GLU A 169 -13.60 -9.80 16.26
N LEU A 170 -12.78 -9.10 17.01
CA LEU A 170 -11.76 -9.64 17.89
C LEU A 170 -11.86 -8.94 19.25
N ASP A 171 -12.32 -9.67 20.27
CA ASP A 171 -12.39 -9.19 21.65
C ASP A 171 -12.99 -7.78 21.78
N GLY A 172 -14.20 -7.61 21.22
CA GLY A 172 -14.98 -6.36 21.25
C GLY A 172 -14.56 -5.30 20.23
N VAL A 173 -13.47 -5.51 19.50
CA VAL A 173 -13.08 -4.63 18.37
C VAL A 173 -13.68 -5.17 17.10
N VAL A 174 -14.55 -4.35 16.46
CA VAL A 174 -15.23 -4.70 15.20
C VAL A 174 -14.66 -3.83 14.08
N ASP A 175 -14.26 -4.47 12.99
CA ASP A 175 -13.76 -3.76 11.82
C ASP A 175 -14.20 -4.40 10.50
N TYR A 176 -14.03 -3.66 9.40
CA TYR A 176 -14.37 -4.06 8.04
C TYR A 176 -13.13 -4.51 7.28
N PHE A 177 -13.14 -5.76 6.81
CA PHE A 177 -12.10 -6.28 5.94
C PHE A 177 -12.68 -6.92 4.69
N TYR A 178 -12.07 -6.63 3.54
CA TYR A 178 -12.42 -7.26 2.27
C TYR A 178 -11.55 -8.50 2.05
N GLY A 179 -12.06 -9.67 2.46
CA GLY A 179 -11.38 -10.96 2.30
C GLY A 179 -11.61 -11.89 3.49
N PHE A 180 -10.82 -12.96 3.53
CA PHE A 180 -10.87 -13.97 4.58
C PHE A 180 -9.93 -13.59 5.73
N MET A 181 -10.23 -14.12 6.93
CA MET A 181 -9.44 -13.95 8.15
C MET A 181 -9.04 -15.30 8.72
N ALA A 182 -7.98 -15.33 9.53
CA ALA A 182 -7.61 -16.48 10.33
C ALA A 182 -8.72 -16.81 11.34
N PRO A 183 -8.85 -18.07 11.79
CA PRO A 183 -9.88 -18.45 12.75
C PRO A 183 -9.65 -17.88 14.16
N SER A 184 -8.38 -17.69 14.55
CA SER A 184 -8.02 -17.19 15.87
C SER A 184 -6.66 -16.52 15.89
N THR A 185 -6.35 -15.80 16.96
CA THR A 185 -5.08 -15.10 17.17
C THR A 185 -3.90 -16.03 17.41
N GLY A 186 -4.12 -17.24 17.92
CA GLY A 186 -3.05 -18.23 18.16
C GLY A 186 -2.31 -18.67 16.90
N MET A 187 -2.88 -18.43 15.72
CA MET A 187 -2.21 -18.65 14.43
C MET A 187 -1.29 -17.50 14.00
N LEU A 188 -1.39 -16.33 14.64
CA LEU A 188 -0.73 -15.08 14.22
C LEU A 188 0.59 -14.88 14.99
N LYS A 189 1.51 -15.82 14.91
CA LYS A 189 2.72 -15.89 15.76
C LYS A 189 3.90 -15.06 15.22
N TYR A 190 3.91 -14.76 13.92
CA TYR A 190 5.08 -14.24 13.22
C TYR A 190 4.79 -12.84 12.70
N PHE A 191 5.20 -11.84 13.43
CA PHE A 191 5.15 -10.42 13.06
C PHE A 191 6.24 -9.68 13.85
N ASP A 192 6.57 -8.49 13.38
CA ASP A 192 7.38 -7.54 14.11
C ASP A 192 6.90 -6.12 13.84
N ILE A 193 7.26 -5.18 14.69
CA ILE A 193 6.95 -3.76 14.51
C ILE A 193 8.25 -2.97 14.71
N VAL A 194 8.61 -2.19 13.70
CA VAL A 194 9.78 -1.33 13.76
C VAL A 194 9.39 0.13 13.61
N PRO A 195 9.95 1.06 14.41
CA PRO A 195 9.73 2.48 14.23
C PRO A 195 10.26 2.91 12.85
N TYR A 196 9.53 3.77 12.17
CA TYR A 196 9.95 4.31 10.89
C TYR A 196 9.31 5.69 10.67
N GLU A 197 10.16 6.71 10.45
CA GLU A 197 9.72 8.08 10.26
C GLU A 197 8.70 8.53 11.34
N ASN A 198 7.56 9.10 10.96
CA ASN A 198 6.52 9.56 11.88
C ASN A 198 5.54 8.45 12.31
N GLY A 199 5.84 7.18 12.00
CA GLY A 199 4.98 6.04 12.30
C GLY A 199 5.79 4.78 12.59
N PHE A 200 5.31 3.67 12.11
CA PHE A 200 5.98 2.38 12.24
C PHE A 200 5.65 1.45 11.08
N VAL A 201 6.45 0.42 10.90
CA VAL A 201 6.19 -0.64 9.91
C VAL A 201 5.81 -1.92 10.64
N LEU A 202 4.63 -2.45 10.34
CA LEU A 202 4.22 -3.79 10.72
C LEU A 202 4.80 -4.77 9.71
N LEU A 203 5.74 -5.58 10.13
CA LEU A 203 6.46 -6.56 9.31
C LEU A 203 5.79 -7.93 9.37
N PHE A 204 5.90 -8.68 8.28
CA PHE A 204 5.37 -10.02 8.12
C PHE A 204 6.43 -11.00 7.66
N PRO A 205 6.25 -12.30 7.89
CA PRO A 205 7.14 -13.32 7.33
C PRO A 205 7.11 -13.32 5.80
N GLY A 206 8.23 -13.65 5.19
CA GLY A 206 8.37 -13.88 3.76
C GLY A 206 7.55 -15.09 3.27
N ALA A 207 7.59 -15.36 1.96
CA ALA A 207 6.74 -16.36 1.32
C ALA A 207 6.89 -17.79 1.88
N ASN A 208 8.11 -18.18 2.22
CA ASN A 208 8.46 -19.55 2.66
C ASN A 208 9.23 -19.50 3.98
N SER A 209 8.92 -18.54 4.84
CA SER A 209 9.62 -18.35 6.11
C SER A 209 8.63 -18.18 7.25
N ARG A 210 9.01 -18.69 8.42
CA ARG A 210 8.35 -18.42 9.71
C ARG A 210 9.08 -17.34 10.51
N SER A 211 10.15 -16.77 9.95
CA SER A 211 10.86 -15.63 10.53
C SER A 211 10.51 -14.34 9.79
N VAL A 212 10.52 -13.26 10.53
CA VAL A 212 10.35 -11.90 9.98
C VAL A 212 11.75 -11.37 9.68
N GLU A 213 11.96 -11.01 8.43
CA GLU A 213 13.23 -10.41 7.99
C GLU A 213 13.29 -8.93 8.39
N PRO A 214 14.48 -8.38 8.65
CA PRO A 214 14.64 -6.96 8.90
C PRO A 214 14.08 -6.10 7.79
N LEU A 215 13.58 -4.91 8.14
CA LEU A 215 13.05 -3.97 7.15
C LEU A 215 14.13 -3.55 6.15
N VAL A 216 13.92 -3.90 4.89
CA VAL A 216 14.71 -3.39 3.76
C VAL A 216 13.84 -2.45 2.96
N THR A 217 14.18 -1.17 2.94
CA THR A 217 13.39 -0.15 2.24
C THR A 217 14.29 0.94 1.65
N SER A 218 13.70 1.76 0.80
CA SER A 218 14.34 2.93 0.21
C SER A 218 13.63 4.20 0.67
N ASN A 219 14.37 5.10 1.29
CA ASN A 219 13.85 6.42 1.67
C ASN A 219 13.26 7.18 0.49
N LYS A 220 13.81 7.02 -0.72
CA LYS A 220 13.26 7.65 -1.94
C LYS A 220 11.87 7.14 -2.25
N LEU A 221 11.63 5.84 -2.13
CA LEU A 221 10.30 5.25 -2.35
C LEU A 221 9.32 5.77 -1.30
N PHE A 222 9.72 5.75 -0.03
CA PHE A 222 8.88 6.25 1.07
C PHE A 222 8.47 7.71 0.84
N HIS A 223 9.41 8.63 0.61
CA HIS A 223 9.11 10.05 0.38
C HIS A 223 8.23 10.26 -0.87
N THR A 224 8.43 9.48 -1.94
CA THR A 224 7.57 9.56 -3.13
C THR A 224 6.11 9.17 -2.82
N LEU A 225 5.91 8.15 -2.00
CA LEU A 225 4.58 7.71 -1.59
C LEU A 225 3.94 8.72 -0.62
N ASP A 226 4.73 9.27 0.29
CA ASP A 226 4.29 10.27 1.26
C ASP A 226 3.91 11.59 0.59
N ASP A 227 4.74 12.10 -0.34
CA ASP A 227 4.41 13.27 -1.19
C ASP A 227 3.08 13.09 -1.94
N SER A 228 2.84 11.89 -2.48
CA SER A 228 1.59 11.58 -3.19
C SER A 228 0.38 11.59 -2.25
N ARG A 229 0.57 11.13 -1.02
CA ARG A 229 -0.46 11.15 0.02
C ARG A 229 -0.80 12.57 0.45
N GLU A 230 0.22 13.37 0.77
CA GLU A 230 0.03 14.77 1.18
C GLU A 230 -0.69 15.58 0.08
N TRP A 231 -0.31 15.35 -1.19
CA TRP A 231 -1.02 15.93 -2.30
C TRP A 231 -2.50 15.52 -2.35
N SER A 232 -2.79 14.22 -2.15
CA SER A 232 -4.17 13.73 -2.09
C SER A 232 -4.96 14.32 -0.93
N LYS A 233 -4.33 14.53 0.23
CA LYS A 233 -4.93 15.21 1.38
C LYS A 233 -5.25 16.68 1.06
N MET A 234 -4.33 17.42 0.44
CA MET A 234 -4.55 18.81 0.03
C MET A 234 -5.74 18.96 -0.93
N LEU A 235 -5.96 17.99 -1.82
CA LEU A 235 -7.12 17.96 -2.70
C LEU A 235 -8.42 17.51 -2.03
N GLY A 236 -8.38 17.09 -0.77
CA GLY A 236 -9.53 16.55 -0.05
C GLY A 236 -9.96 15.14 -0.53
N ILE A 237 -9.06 14.39 -1.18
CA ILE A 237 -9.30 13.05 -1.72
C ILE A 237 -8.33 12.01 -1.11
N GLY A 238 -7.91 12.22 0.13
CA GLY A 238 -6.92 11.36 0.81
C GLY A 238 -7.40 9.94 1.11
N THR A 239 -8.69 9.65 0.99
CA THR A 239 -9.28 8.30 1.16
C THR A 239 -10.15 7.93 -0.04
N ILE A 240 -10.39 6.63 -0.23
CA ILE A 240 -11.31 6.15 -1.28
C ILE A 240 -12.72 6.72 -1.09
N GLY A 241 -13.18 6.85 0.15
CA GLY A 241 -14.47 7.46 0.47
C GLY A 241 -14.55 8.91 0.01
N SER A 242 -13.55 9.73 0.36
CA SER A 242 -13.51 11.14 -0.04
C SER A 242 -13.33 11.34 -1.55
N LEU A 243 -12.59 10.45 -2.23
CA LEU A 243 -12.51 10.45 -3.69
C LEU A 243 -13.88 10.14 -4.32
N ASN A 244 -14.60 9.17 -3.79
CA ASN A 244 -15.96 8.84 -4.27
C ASN A 244 -16.93 10.02 -4.06
N ASP A 245 -16.86 10.71 -2.91
CA ASP A 245 -17.65 11.92 -2.65
C ASP A 245 -17.35 13.00 -3.70
N ALA A 246 -16.08 13.25 -4.01
CA ALA A 246 -15.66 14.24 -4.99
C ALA A 246 -16.15 13.86 -6.42
N ILE A 247 -16.09 12.58 -6.80
CA ILE A 247 -16.60 12.08 -8.08
C ILE A 247 -18.12 12.24 -8.14
N ALA A 248 -18.84 11.88 -7.09
CA ALA A 248 -20.29 12.02 -7.00
C ALA A 248 -20.75 13.50 -7.07
N ALA A 249 -19.92 14.42 -6.55
CA ALA A 249 -20.09 15.86 -6.66
C ALA A 249 -19.72 16.45 -8.06
N GLY A 250 -19.35 15.60 -9.04
CA GLY A 250 -19.00 16.02 -10.39
C GLY A 250 -17.56 16.54 -10.58
N ARG A 251 -16.68 16.44 -9.57
CA ARG A 251 -15.28 16.95 -9.61
C ARG A 251 -14.29 15.99 -10.28
N GLY A 252 -14.74 14.88 -10.86
CA GLY A 252 -13.85 13.87 -11.43
C GLY A 252 -12.93 14.41 -12.52
N GLN A 253 -13.44 15.25 -13.44
CA GLN A 253 -12.65 15.86 -14.50
C GLN A 253 -11.64 16.87 -13.94
N GLU A 254 -12.02 17.69 -12.97
CA GLU A 254 -11.13 18.63 -12.28
C GLU A 254 -9.94 17.88 -11.65
N ILE A 255 -10.22 16.77 -10.93
CA ILE A 255 -9.18 15.95 -10.27
C ILE A 255 -8.20 15.37 -11.31
N MET A 256 -8.70 14.87 -12.45
CA MET A 256 -7.83 14.36 -13.52
C MET A 256 -6.91 15.45 -14.06
N LEU A 257 -7.44 16.64 -14.36
CA LEU A 257 -6.66 17.76 -14.86
C LEU A 257 -5.60 18.24 -13.85
N LEU A 258 -5.94 18.27 -12.56
CA LEU A 258 -4.99 18.63 -11.50
C LEU A 258 -3.86 17.60 -11.40
N GLN A 259 -4.16 16.30 -11.50
CA GLN A 259 -3.14 15.24 -11.49
C GLN A 259 -2.22 15.30 -12.71
N GLU A 260 -2.78 15.58 -13.88
CA GLU A 260 -1.99 15.76 -15.11
C GLU A 260 -1.08 16.99 -15.03
N ALA A 261 -1.59 18.12 -14.53
CA ALA A 261 -0.80 19.35 -14.33
C ALA A 261 0.36 19.13 -13.36
N LEU A 262 0.11 18.43 -12.22
CA LEU A 262 1.16 18.08 -11.27
C LEU A 262 2.23 17.18 -11.89
N MET A 263 1.82 16.17 -12.65
CA MET A 263 2.74 15.27 -13.34
C MET A 263 3.62 16.03 -14.32
N GLU A 264 3.04 16.88 -15.17
CA GLU A 264 3.80 17.71 -16.13
C GLU A 264 4.76 18.66 -15.43
N GLN A 265 4.35 19.27 -14.32
CA GLN A 265 5.23 20.10 -13.50
C GLN A 265 6.43 19.32 -12.96
N LYS A 266 6.20 18.13 -12.40
CA LYS A 266 7.28 17.25 -11.86
C LYS A 266 8.25 16.83 -12.98
N ILE A 267 7.75 16.43 -14.15
CA ILE A 267 8.58 16.09 -15.32
C ILE A 267 9.36 17.31 -15.80
N GLY A 268 8.73 18.49 -15.88
CA GLY A 268 9.37 19.74 -16.26
C GLY A 268 10.50 20.15 -15.31
N ASN A 269 10.33 19.97 -14.00
CA ASN A 269 11.35 20.21 -12.98
C ASN A 269 12.54 19.24 -13.15
N LEU A 270 12.25 17.95 -13.37
CA LEU A 270 13.28 16.95 -13.65
C LEU A 270 14.07 17.29 -14.92
N ALA A 271 13.37 17.67 -15.99
CA ALA A 271 14.02 18.12 -17.24
C ALA A 271 14.89 19.36 -17.03
N ALA A 272 14.50 20.30 -16.14
CA ALA A 272 15.32 21.45 -15.77
C ALA A 272 16.61 21.02 -15.06
N GLN A 273 16.51 20.09 -14.10
CA GLN A 273 17.68 19.55 -13.40
C GLN A 273 18.64 18.81 -14.35
N ILE A 274 18.12 18.03 -15.30
CA ILE A 274 18.93 17.35 -16.30
C ILE A 274 19.59 18.37 -17.23
N ALA A 275 18.85 19.34 -17.73
CA ALA A 275 19.34 20.35 -18.68
C ALA A 275 20.36 21.31 -18.06
N SER A 276 20.38 21.50 -16.73
CA SER A 276 21.34 22.36 -16.03
C SER A 276 22.74 21.77 -15.91
N ASP A 277 22.93 20.48 -16.23
CA ASP A 277 24.21 19.79 -16.12
C ASP A 277 24.62 19.16 -17.45
N ASP A 278 25.54 19.81 -18.16
CA ASP A 278 26.05 19.33 -19.45
C ASP A 278 26.83 18.02 -19.40
N LYS A 279 27.21 17.58 -18.19
CA LYS A 279 27.92 16.31 -17.97
C LYS A 279 26.97 15.12 -18.03
N LYS A 280 25.67 15.32 -17.80
CA LYS A 280 24.67 14.26 -17.90
C LYS A 280 24.40 13.92 -19.36
N LYS A 281 24.95 12.80 -19.82
CA LYS A 281 24.78 12.31 -21.20
C LYS A 281 23.72 11.22 -21.31
N PHE A 282 23.49 10.46 -20.23
CA PHE A 282 22.53 9.37 -20.18
C PHE A 282 21.53 9.59 -19.06
N VAL A 283 20.27 9.28 -19.35
CA VAL A 283 19.18 9.21 -18.38
C VAL A 283 18.57 7.80 -18.48
N MET A 284 18.79 6.99 -17.47
CA MET A 284 18.26 5.61 -17.42
C MET A 284 16.92 5.60 -16.69
N ILE A 285 15.89 5.05 -17.34
CA ILE A 285 14.54 4.94 -16.81
C ILE A 285 14.24 3.46 -16.59
N ALA A 286 14.16 3.06 -15.32
CA ALA A 286 13.84 1.70 -14.92
C ALA A 286 12.46 1.62 -14.26
N GLY A 287 11.83 0.46 -14.35
CA GLY A 287 10.54 0.19 -13.71
C GLY A 287 9.95 -1.13 -14.17
N PRO A 288 8.97 -1.69 -13.47
CA PRO A 288 8.34 -2.96 -13.82
C PRO A 288 7.61 -2.87 -15.18
N SER A 289 7.22 -4.03 -15.72
CA SER A 289 6.41 -4.10 -16.93
C SER A 289 5.11 -3.32 -16.75
N SER A 290 4.65 -2.65 -17.81
CA SER A 290 3.45 -1.81 -17.84
C SER A 290 3.42 -0.64 -16.84
N SER A 291 4.57 -0.22 -16.30
CA SER A 291 4.68 0.94 -15.38
C SER A 291 4.62 2.30 -16.08
N GLY A 292 4.55 2.35 -17.41
CA GLY A 292 4.51 3.59 -18.18
C GLY A 292 5.89 4.17 -18.51
N LYS A 293 6.97 3.40 -18.44
CA LYS A 293 8.35 3.84 -18.78
C LYS A 293 8.42 4.59 -20.12
N THR A 294 7.86 4.01 -21.18
CA THR A 294 7.86 4.60 -22.54
C THR A 294 7.12 5.93 -22.57
N SER A 295 5.94 6.02 -21.97
CA SER A 295 5.16 7.26 -21.89
C SER A 295 5.91 8.34 -21.11
N PHE A 296 6.56 7.98 -20.01
CA PHE A 296 7.38 8.88 -19.22
C PHE A 296 8.61 9.36 -20.01
N ALA A 297 9.33 8.46 -20.70
CA ALA A 297 10.48 8.80 -21.53
C ALA A 297 10.11 9.79 -22.64
N ASN A 298 8.98 9.60 -23.32
CA ASN A 298 8.48 10.50 -24.35
C ASN A 298 8.13 11.88 -23.78
N ARG A 299 7.41 11.96 -22.65
CA ARG A 299 7.09 13.24 -22.00
C ARG A 299 8.35 13.96 -21.52
N LEU A 300 9.30 13.25 -20.91
CA LEU A 300 10.58 13.81 -20.48
C LEU A 300 11.37 14.35 -21.69
N SER A 301 11.39 13.62 -22.81
CA SER A 301 12.03 14.07 -24.05
C SER A 301 11.43 15.37 -24.57
N ILE A 302 10.10 15.51 -24.57
CA ILE A 302 9.42 16.76 -24.96
C ILE A 302 9.86 17.92 -24.07
N GLN A 303 9.90 17.71 -22.74
CA GLN A 303 10.32 18.73 -21.79
C GLN A 303 11.81 19.10 -21.95
N LEU A 304 12.67 18.14 -22.30
CA LEU A 304 14.09 18.39 -22.60
C LEU A 304 14.26 19.19 -23.90
N ILE A 305 13.48 18.86 -24.95
CA ILE A 305 13.48 19.64 -26.21
C ILE A 305 13.06 21.07 -25.94
N ALA A 306 12.03 21.31 -25.15
CA ALA A 306 11.59 22.65 -24.76
C ALA A 306 12.67 23.45 -23.99
N LYS A 307 13.68 22.76 -23.42
CA LYS A 307 14.86 23.36 -22.77
C LYS A 307 16.11 23.41 -23.69
N GLY A 308 15.93 23.18 -24.98
CA GLY A 308 17.02 23.27 -25.99
C GLY A 308 17.93 22.03 -26.03
N ARG A 309 17.56 20.93 -25.40
CA ARG A 309 18.30 19.66 -25.50
C ARG A 309 17.78 18.83 -26.68
N LYS A 310 18.60 17.92 -27.18
CA LYS A 310 18.24 16.97 -28.25
C LYS A 310 18.30 15.54 -27.69
N PRO A 311 17.27 15.06 -26.98
CA PRO A 311 17.26 13.69 -26.45
C PRO A 311 17.04 12.68 -27.58
N HIS A 312 17.65 11.51 -27.45
CA HIS A 312 17.44 10.33 -28.28
C HIS A 312 16.87 9.22 -27.41
N PRO A 313 15.53 9.03 -27.38
CA PRO A 313 14.94 7.95 -26.62
C PRO A 313 15.30 6.60 -27.28
N LEU A 314 15.80 5.69 -26.45
CA LEU A 314 16.18 4.34 -26.84
C LEU A 314 15.44 3.35 -25.94
N SER A 315 14.94 2.27 -26.51
CA SER A 315 14.37 1.15 -25.76
C SER A 315 15.37 0.02 -25.66
N LEU A 316 15.58 -0.51 -24.48
CA LEU A 316 16.37 -1.75 -24.33
C LEU A 316 15.68 -2.94 -25.02
N ASP A 317 14.38 -2.86 -25.27
CA ASP A 317 13.64 -3.91 -25.99
C ASP A 317 14.15 -4.08 -27.43
N ASP A 318 14.78 -3.06 -28.02
CA ASP A 318 15.36 -3.10 -29.36
C ASP A 318 16.70 -3.87 -29.43
N TYR A 319 17.28 -4.20 -28.27
CA TYR A 319 18.56 -4.87 -28.12
C TYR A 319 18.45 -6.31 -27.62
N TYR A 320 17.23 -6.88 -27.49
CA TYR A 320 17.11 -8.28 -27.14
C TYR A 320 17.64 -9.17 -28.27
N VAL A 321 18.41 -10.18 -27.87
CA VAL A 321 18.83 -11.23 -28.80
C VAL A 321 17.62 -12.08 -29.24
N ASP A 322 17.78 -12.84 -30.33
CA ASP A 322 16.74 -13.75 -30.77
C ASP A 322 16.32 -14.69 -29.64
N ARG A 323 15.02 -14.92 -29.52
CA ARG A 323 14.43 -15.70 -28.41
C ARG A 323 15.10 -17.04 -28.18
N GLU A 324 15.57 -17.68 -29.27
CA GLU A 324 16.24 -18.97 -29.24
C GLU A 324 17.63 -18.92 -28.58
N LEU A 325 18.25 -17.72 -28.57
CA LEU A 325 19.56 -17.47 -27.97
C LEU A 325 19.48 -17.03 -26.51
N CYS A 326 18.27 -16.71 -26.00
CA CYS A 326 18.08 -16.33 -24.61
C CYS A 326 18.39 -17.49 -23.66
N PRO A 327 19.04 -17.25 -22.52
CA PRO A 327 19.23 -18.25 -21.47
C PRO A 327 17.91 -18.85 -20.98
N LYS A 328 17.99 -20.03 -20.38
CA LYS A 328 16.83 -20.71 -19.83
C LYS A 328 16.99 -20.96 -18.33
N HIS A 329 15.89 -20.83 -17.62
CA HIS A 329 15.78 -21.29 -16.24
C HIS A 329 15.88 -22.82 -16.15
N PRO A 330 16.13 -23.39 -14.93
CA PRO A 330 16.19 -24.85 -14.73
C PRO A 330 14.91 -25.59 -15.12
N ASP A 331 13.76 -24.92 -15.16
CA ASP A 331 12.46 -25.45 -15.58
C ASP A 331 12.25 -25.46 -17.12
N GLY A 332 13.25 -24.95 -17.88
CA GLY A 332 13.22 -24.84 -19.33
C GLY A 332 12.54 -23.60 -19.90
N SER A 333 11.96 -22.72 -19.08
CA SER A 333 11.45 -21.41 -19.51
C SER A 333 12.59 -20.46 -19.85
N PHE A 334 12.36 -19.50 -20.77
CA PHE A 334 13.37 -18.50 -21.14
C PHE A 334 13.49 -17.43 -20.04
N ASP A 335 14.73 -17.07 -19.71
CA ASP A 335 15.06 -15.97 -18.83
C ASP A 335 15.28 -14.68 -19.63
N PHE A 336 14.26 -13.85 -19.76
CA PHE A 336 14.35 -12.56 -20.43
C PHE A 336 14.83 -11.41 -19.52
N GLU A 337 15.02 -11.66 -18.24
CA GLU A 337 15.42 -10.62 -17.28
C GLU A 337 16.93 -10.61 -17.00
N CYS A 338 17.68 -11.53 -17.60
CA CYS A 338 19.14 -11.60 -17.45
C CYS A 338 19.87 -10.73 -18.49
N LEU A 339 21.11 -10.37 -18.18
CA LEU A 339 21.94 -9.50 -19.03
C LEU A 339 22.28 -10.18 -20.38
N GLU A 340 22.42 -11.49 -20.40
CA GLU A 340 22.76 -12.30 -21.55
C GLU A 340 21.62 -12.36 -22.59
N SER A 341 20.41 -11.94 -22.23
CA SER A 341 19.28 -11.78 -23.16
C SER A 341 19.36 -10.49 -23.98
N ILE A 342 20.33 -9.62 -23.70
CA ILE A 342 20.55 -8.36 -24.40
C ILE A 342 21.86 -8.45 -25.19
N ASP A 343 21.87 -7.97 -26.44
CA ASP A 343 23.09 -7.76 -27.20
C ASP A 343 23.88 -6.57 -26.63
N VAL A 344 24.59 -6.83 -25.55
CA VAL A 344 25.42 -5.84 -24.82
C VAL A 344 26.49 -5.24 -25.73
N LYS A 345 26.97 -6.00 -26.73
CA LYS A 345 27.99 -5.51 -27.66
C LYS A 345 27.41 -4.45 -28.57
N LEU A 346 26.31 -4.74 -29.25
CA LEU A 346 25.60 -3.80 -30.11
C LEU A 346 25.19 -2.54 -29.31
N PHE A 347 24.62 -2.74 -28.13
CA PHE A 347 24.25 -1.63 -27.24
C PHE A 347 25.44 -0.72 -26.94
N ASN A 348 26.59 -1.27 -26.55
CA ASN A 348 27.78 -0.49 -26.26
C ASN A 348 28.35 0.22 -27.49
N GLU A 349 28.32 -0.42 -28.67
CA GLU A 349 28.75 0.20 -29.92
C GLU A 349 27.88 1.39 -30.26
N ASP A 350 26.57 1.28 -30.21
CA ASP A 350 25.63 2.37 -30.48
C ASP A 350 25.76 3.50 -29.46
N MET A 351 25.89 3.19 -28.15
CA MET A 351 26.12 4.21 -27.13
C MET A 351 27.41 5.00 -27.38
N ASN A 352 28.47 4.32 -27.79
CA ASN A 352 29.75 4.98 -28.08
C ASN A 352 29.66 5.86 -29.34
N ARG A 353 28.92 5.44 -30.37
CA ARG A 353 28.65 6.25 -31.56
C ARG A 353 27.86 7.51 -31.23
N LEU A 354 26.79 7.38 -30.46
CA LEU A 354 26.00 8.53 -30.01
C LEU A 354 26.82 9.53 -29.19
N LEU A 355 27.70 9.04 -28.30
CA LEU A 355 28.60 9.93 -27.55
C LEU A 355 29.57 10.73 -28.46
N LYS A 356 29.92 10.19 -29.61
CA LYS A 356 30.76 10.88 -30.63
C LYS A 356 29.94 11.79 -31.53
N GLY A 357 28.60 11.80 -31.42
CA GLY A 357 27.69 12.54 -32.29
C GLY A 357 27.44 11.85 -33.65
N GLU A 358 27.70 10.57 -33.75
CA GLU A 358 27.39 9.76 -34.94
C GLU A 358 25.92 9.26 -34.77
N ALA A 359 25.06 9.61 -35.72
CA ALA A 359 23.66 9.16 -35.73
C ALA A 359 23.52 7.79 -36.45
#